data_babc434f1e2e635da39c74a60c6a902d
#
_entry.id   babc434f1e2e635da39c74a60c6a902d
#
_cell.length_a   1.000
_cell.length_b   1.000
_cell.length_c   1.000
_cell.angle_alpha   90.00
_cell.angle_beta   90.00
_cell.angle_gamma   90.00
#
_symmetry.space_group_name_H-M   'P 1'
#
loop_
_entity.id
_entity.type
_entity.pdbx_description
1 polymer ?
#
loop_
_entity_poly.entity_id
_entity_poly.type
_entity_poly.pdbx_seq_one_letter_code
_entity_poly.pdbx_strand_id
1 'polypeptide(L)'
;MGILVDEGDCLAIFHSVHRVMQAEKILSGHKLDILLIPVPRQLSADCGMAIRYPCDIHTQVQQALVENRLPAAEVWLMRSGKYQSFA
;
A
#
# COMPACT_ATOMS: atom_id res chain seq x y z
N MET A 1 14.15 -16.61 -3.00
CA MET A 1 12.88 -15.92 -3.12
C MET A 1 12.93 -14.61 -2.37
N GLY A 2 12.58 -13.52 -3.04
CA GLY A 2 12.70 -12.21 -2.44
C GLY A 2 11.60 -11.89 -1.45
N ILE A 3 11.89 -11.01 -0.51
CA ILE A 3 10.89 -10.45 0.38
C ILE A 3 10.31 -9.23 -0.33
N LEU A 4 8.99 -9.22 -0.53
CA LEU A 4 8.33 -8.13 -1.25
C LEU A 4 8.12 -6.89 -0.38
N VAL A 5 8.07 -7.07 0.93
CA VAL A 5 7.85 -5.98 1.89
C VAL A 5 8.96 -6.02 2.91
N ASP A 6 9.72 -4.95 2.98
CA ASP A 6 10.87 -4.84 3.87
C ASP A 6 10.50 -4.15 5.18
N GLU A 7 11.37 -4.30 6.16
CA GLU A 7 11.24 -3.59 7.43
C GLU A 7 11.12 -2.09 7.16
N GLY A 8 10.13 -1.45 7.77
CA GLY A 8 9.90 -0.02 7.57
C GLY A 8 9.02 0.33 6.38
N ASP A 9 8.57 -0.68 5.64
CA ASP A 9 7.64 -0.44 4.54
C ASP A 9 6.20 -0.46 5.02
N CYS A 10 5.37 0.31 4.33
CA CYS A 10 3.93 0.30 4.50
C CYS A 10 3.28 -0.41 3.32
N LEU A 11 2.13 -0.99 3.57
CA LEU A 11 1.37 -1.71 2.55
C LEU A 11 -0.08 -1.23 2.59
N ALA A 12 -0.54 -0.65 1.50
CA ALA A 12 -1.91 -0.17 1.38
C ALA A 12 -2.74 -1.21 0.62
N ILE A 13 -3.84 -1.62 1.22
CA ILE A 13 -4.73 -2.62 0.65
C ILE A 13 -6.05 -1.96 0.26
N PHE A 14 -6.52 -2.29 -0.94
CA PHE A 14 -7.81 -1.83 -1.45
C PHE A 14 -8.61 -3.09 -1.80
N HIS A 15 -9.87 -3.12 -1.42
CA HIS A 15 -10.70 -4.30 -1.67
C HIS A 15 -11.35 -4.29 -3.04
N SER A 16 -10.62 -3.75 -4.03
CA SER A 16 -11.10 -3.66 -5.40
C SER A 16 -9.90 -3.53 -6.34
N VAL A 17 -9.83 -4.40 -7.33
CA VAL A 17 -8.77 -4.34 -8.36
C VAL A 17 -8.80 -2.98 -9.04
N HIS A 18 -9.98 -2.48 -9.33
CA HIS A 18 -10.14 -1.19 -9.99
C HIS A 18 -9.55 -0.06 -9.15
N ARG A 19 -9.83 -0.07 -7.85
CA ARG A 19 -9.35 0.97 -6.95
C ARG A 19 -7.83 0.93 -6.77
N VAL A 20 -7.26 -0.27 -6.63
CA VAL A 20 -5.81 -0.36 -6.45
C VAL A 20 -5.07 0.09 -7.71
N MET A 21 -5.62 -0.20 -8.88
CA MET A 21 -5.00 0.25 -10.13
C MET A 21 -5.09 1.76 -10.29
N GLN A 22 -6.22 2.35 -9.91
CA GLN A 22 -6.36 3.80 -9.92
C GLN A 22 -5.40 4.46 -8.93
N ALA A 23 -5.27 3.88 -7.74
CA ALA A 23 -4.38 4.41 -6.72
C ALA A 23 -2.93 4.38 -7.20
N GLU A 24 -2.52 3.27 -7.81
CA GLU A 24 -1.17 3.15 -8.34
C GLU A 24 -0.89 4.24 -9.36
N LYS A 25 -1.84 4.49 -10.25
CA LYS A 25 -1.69 5.51 -11.28
C LYS A 25 -1.56 6.91 -10.68
N ILE A 26 -2.40 7.22 -9.68
CA ILE A 26 -2.36 8.51 -9.02
C ILE A 26 -1.04 8.73 -8.30
N LEU A 27 -0.61 7.74 -7.53
CA LEU A 27 0.61 7.86 -6.74
C LEU A 27 1.85 7.93 -7.64
N SER A 28 1.87 7.17 -8.73
CA SER A 28 2.95 7.26 -9.71
C SER A 28 2.99 8.62 -10.37
N GLY A 29 1.82 9.20 -10.63
CA GLY A 29 1.72 10.53 -11.19
C GLY A 29 2.29 11.61 -10.27
N HIS A 30 2.25 11.38 -8.96
CA HIS A 30 2.88 12.27 -7.98
C HIS A 30 4.36 11.96 -7.78
N LYS A 31 4.91 11.02 -8.55
CA LYS A 31 6.32 10.62 -8.48
C LYS A 31 6.71 10.07 -7.12
N LEU A 32 5.76 9.46 -6.43
CA LEU A 32 6.02 8.81 -5.15
C LEU A 32 6.63 7.43 -5.38
N ASP A 33 7.50 7.02 -4.47
CA ASP A 33 8.21 5.74 -4.57
C ASP A 33 7.30 4.62 -4.10
N ILE A 34 6.49 4.10 -5.01
CA ILE A 34 5.53 3.03 -4.71
C ILE A 34 5.75 1.85 -5.65
N LEU A 35 5.25 0.69 -5.24
CA LEU A 35 5.34 -0.51 -6.04
C LEU A 35 4.06 -1.32 -5.87
N LEU A 36 3.47 -1.73 -6.99
CA LEU A 36 2.30 -2.59 -6.99
C LEU A 36 2.77 -4.04 -6.82
N ILE A 37 2.29 -4.72 -5.79
CA ILE A 37 2.71 -6.09 -5.48
C ILE A 37 1.50 -6.97 -5.17
N PRO A 38 1.65 -8.29 -5.26
CA PRO A 38 0.61 -9.20 -4.76
C PRO A 38 0.46 -9.04 -3.24
N VAL A 39 -0.76 -9.19 -2.74
CA VAL A 39 -0.99 -9.14 -1.29
C VAL A 39 -0.30 -10.33 -0.63
N PRO A 40 0.51 -10.10 0.41
CA PRO A 40 1.15 -11.20 1.13
C PRO A 40 0.11 -12.15 1.74
N ARG A 41 0.49 -13.43 1.88
CA ARG A 41 -0.42 -14.44 2.43
C ARG A 41 -0.92 -14.13 3.82
N GLN A 42 -0.09 -13.47 4.63
CA GLN A 42 -0.44 -13.13 6.01
C GLN A 42 -1.62 -12.15 6.06
N LEU A 43 -1.83 -11.43 4.98
CA LEU A 43 -2.92 -10.48 4.85
C LEU A 43 -3.82 -10.98 3.73
N SER A 44 -5.12 -10.93 3.93
CA SER A 44 -6.02 -11.36 2.86
C SER A 44 -6.70 -10.13 2.27
N ALA A 45 -6.88 -10.15 0.95
CA ALA A 45 -7.58 -9.10 0.25
C ALA A 45 -8.26 -9.68 -0.98
N ASP A 46 -9.44 -9.20 -1.26
CA ASP A 46 -10.25 -9.71 -2.36
C ASP A 46 -9.62 -9.43 -3.71
N CYS A 47 -8.91 -8.31 -3.85
CA CYS A 47 -8.36 -7.92 -5.13
C CYS A 47 -7.01 -8.57 -5.43
N GLY A 48 -6.35 -9.14 -4.42
CA GLY A 48 -5.07 -9.81 -4.62
C GLY A 48 -3.87 -8.91 -4.84
N MET A 49 -4.05 -7.59 -4.91
CA MET A 49 -2.97 -6.63 -5.15
C MET A 49 -2.94 -5.56 -4.10
N ALA A 50 -1.75 -5.03 -3.83
CA ALA A 50 -1.54 -3.99 -2.83
C ALA A 50 -0.45 -3.05 -3.30
N ILE A 51 -0.34 -1.90 -2.64
CA ILE A 51 0.70 -0.91 -2.95
C ILE A 51 1.67 -0.84 -1.78
N ARG A 52 2.94 -1.11 -2.07
CA ARG A 52 4.01 -1.01 -1.09
C ARG A 52 4.71 0.34 -1.23
N TYR A 53 5.07 0.95 -0.11
CA TYR A 53 5.83 2.19 -0.11
C TYR A 53 6.59 2.33 1.20
N PRO A 54 7.72 3.07 1.23
CA PRO A 54 8.41 3.36 2.50
C PRO A 54 7.50 4.17 3.40
N CYS A 55 7.47 3.85 4.69
CA CYS A 55 6.62 4.58 5.62
C CYS A 55 6.99 6.06 5.73
N ASP A 56 8.18 6.43 5.31
CA ASP A 56 8.62 7.83 5.28
C ASP A 56 7.69 8.70 4.44
N ILE A 57 7.07 8.13 3.41
CA ILE A 57 6.18 8.90 2.53
C ILE A 57 4.71 8.61 2.82
N HIS A 58 4.41 8.01 3.96
CA HIS A 58 3.03 7.63 4.30
C HIS A 58 2.08 8.83 4.25
N THR A 59 2.50 9.97 4.80
CA THR A 59 1.65 11.17 4.82
C THR A 59 1.32 11.63 3.40
N GLN A 60 2.33 11.66 2.52
CA GLN A 60 2.11 12.07 1.13
C GLN A 60 1.20 11.09 0.40
N VAL A 61 1.39 9.79 0.64
CA VAL A 61 0.55 8.77 0.02
C VAL A 61 -0.90 8.93 0.46
N GLN A 62 -1.14 9.06 1.77
CA GLN A 62 -2.49 9.19 2.28
C GLN A 62 -3.15 10.48 1.79
N GLN A 63 -2.41 11.57 1.77
CA GLN A 63 -2.94 12.84 1.30
C GLN A 63 -3.40 12.74 -0.16
N ALA A 64 -2.57 12.17 -1.02
CA ALA A 64 -2.91 12.03 -2.44
C ALA A 64 -4.14 11.13 -2.63
N LEU A 65 -4.24 10.06 -1.86
CA LEU A 65 -5.37 9.14 -1.96
C LEU A 65 -6.65 9.81 -1.49
N VAL A 66 -6.62 10.50 -0.36
CA VAL A 66 -7.79 11.17 0.18
C VAL A 66 -8.27 12.27 -0.75
N GLU A 67 -7.35 13.04 -1.31
CA GLU A 67 -7.70 14.12 -2.25
C GLU A 67 -8.39 13.59 -3.49
N ASN A 68 -8.08 12.35 -3.87
CA ASN A 68 -8.68 11.72 -5.05
C ASN A 68 -9.83 10.79 -4.68
N ARG A 69 -10.32 10.86 -3.44
CA ARG A 69 -11.44 10.06 -2.94
C ARG A 69 -11.20 8.57 -3.10
N LEU A 70 -9.97 8.16 -2.82
CA LEU A 70 -9.55 6.78 -3.01
C LEU A 70 -8.78 6.28 -1.79
N PRO A 71 -9.34 6.41 -0.57
CA PRO A 71 -8.61 6.00 0.62
C PRO A 71 -8.36 4.50 0.63
N ALA A 72 -7.21 4.11 1.19
CA ALA A 72 -6.92 2.70 1.37
C ALA A 72 -7.90 2.10 2.37
N ALA A 73 -8.31 0.85 2.12
CA ALA A 73 -9.19 0.14 3.04
C ALA A 73 -8.43 -0.27 4.29
N GLU A 74 -7.17 -0.65 4.12
CA GLU A 74 -6.29 -1.05 5.22
C GLU A 74 -4.88 -0.59 4.91
N VAL A 75 -4.13 -0.24 5.95
CA VAL A 75 -2.71 0.03 5.82
C VAL A 75 -1.98 -0.78 6.88
N TRP A 76 -0.95 -1.48 6.44
CA TRP A 76 -0.14 -2.31 7.31
C TRP A 76 1.30 -1.81 7.29
N LEU A 77 1.97 -1.93 8.44
CA LEU A 77 3.37 -1.57 8.60
C LEU A 77 4.17 -2.84 8.88
N MET A 78 5.28 -3.02 8.18
CA MET A 78 6.19 -4.12 8.47
C MET A 78 7.17 -3.66 9.54
N ARG A 79 7.07 -4.24 10.73
CA ARG A 79 7.96 -3.91 11.84
C ARG A 79 8.28 -5.16 12.63
N SER A 80 9.57 -5.36 12.92
CA SER A 80 10.05 -6.52 13.66
C SER A 80 9.63 -7.83 13.01
N GLY A 81 9.64 -7.86 11.68
CA GLY A 81 9.30 -9.05 10.91
C GLY A 81 7.82 -9.38 10.88
N LYS A 82 6.95 -8.48 11.36
CA LYS A 82 5.51 -8.73 11.42
C LYS A 82 4.73 -7.57 10.83
N TYR A 83 3.57 -7.88 10.27
CA TYR A 83 2.64 -6.85 9.81
C TYR A 83 1.84 -6.33 11.00
N GLN A 84 1.82 -5.02 11.15
CA GLN A 84 1.05 -4.35 12.20
C GLN A 84 0.10 -3.37 11.54
N SER A 85 -1.12 -3.29 12.06
CA SER A 85 -2.09 -2.34 11.53
C SER A 85 -1.58 -0.92 11.76
N PHE A 86 -1.58 -0.14 10.70
CA PHE A 86 -1.16 1.25 10.77
C PHE A 86 -2.41 2.10 10.99
N ALA A 87 -2.72 2.30 12.22
CA ALA A 87 -3.94 3.02 12.57
C ALA A 87 -3.74 4.53 12.52
#